data_b5544dce05e20aab584c13717fef78fc
#
_entry.id   b5544dce05e20aab584c13717fef78fc
#
_cell.length_a   1.000
_cell.length_b   1.000
_cell.length_c   1.000
_cell.angle_alpha   90.00
_cell.angle_beta   90.00
_cell.angle_gamma   90.00
#
_symmetry.space_group_name_H-M   'P 1'
#
loop_
_entity.id
_entity.type
_entity.pdbx_description
1 polymer ?
#
loop_
_entity_poly.entity_id
_entity_poly.type
_entity_poly.pdbx_seq_one_letter_code
_entity_poly.pdbx_strand_id
1 'polypeptide(L)'
;INQTPSFNYFETHISTIEKTVETNPALCIETCKSLVESICKTILTNQNIEHDNYGQFQALVKQTINCLIDANECYKDDLCELVRRIASVSQKLAEIRNISGFASHGQDINHISMSTTMSLLAYKITDVLGGFIIHYYINHASKRDSRIHYEDCQEFNELFDEENPLELGGVILSASEALYKQDYQAYKEIYFSYLDNLAKERKYVIYRR
;
A
#
# COMPACT_ATOMS: atom_id res chain seq x y z
N ILE A 1 11.40 -17.61 1.83
CA ILE A 1 12.17 -16.38 2.17
C ILE A 1 11.35 -15.25 1.62
N ASN A 2 10.54 -14.62 2.49
CA ASN A 2 9.73 -13.46 2.13
C ASN A 2 10.69 -12.36 1.71
N GLN A 3 10.72 -12.04 0.42
CA GLN A 3 11.36 -10.83 -0.08
C GLN A 3 10.45 -9.65 0.29
N THR A 4 10.53 -9.21 1.55
CA THR A 4 10.16 -7.83 1.84
C THR A 4 11.05 -6.96 0.95
N PRO A 5 10.48 -6.06 0.13
CA PRO A 5 11.29 -5.16 -0.68
C PRO A 5 12.32 -4.51 0.22
N SER A 6 13.57 -4.48 -0.21
CA SER A 6 14.62 -3.81 0.54
C SER A 6 14.32 -2.31 0.51
N PHE A 7 13.72 -1.79 1.58
CA PHE A 7 13.48 -0.35 1.76
C PHE A 7 14.78 0.44 1.96
N ASN A 8 15.93 -0.23 1.97
CA ASN A 8 17.25 0.41 1.99
C ASN A 8 17.45 1.41 0.84
N TYR A 9 16.72 1.23 -0.28
CA TYR A 9 16.73 2.20 -1.39
C TYR A 9 16.26 3.59 -0.96
N PHE A 10 15.42 3.70 0.06
CA PHE A 10 14.89 4.97 0.55
C PHE A 10 15.80 5.70 1.53
N GLU A 11 16.87 5.06 2.02
CA GLU A 11 17.80 5.69 2.98
C GLU A 11 18.39 6.99 2.44
N THR A 12 18.69 7.06 1.14
CA THR A 12 19.19 8.28 0.51
C THR A 12 18.17 9.43 0.59
N HIS A 13 16.88 9.16 0.36
CA HIS A 13 15.83 10.16 0.48
C HIS A 13 15.68 10.61 1.94
N ILE A 14 15.62 9.67 2.88
CA ILE A 14 15.47 9.94 4.32
C ILE A 14 16.64 10.79 4.80
N SER A 15 17.88 10.38 4.53
CA SER A 15 19.09 11.13 4.90
C SER A 15 19.12 12.53 4.27
N THR A 16 18.63 12.69 3.03
CA THR A 16 18.55 13.99 2.39
C THR A 16 17.51 14.88 3.07
N ILE A 17 16.33 14.35 3.39
CA ILE A 17 15.28 15.08 4.11
C ILE A 17 15.81 15.58 5.46
N GLU A 18 16.41 14.69 6.27
CA GLU A 18 16.96 15.02 7.58
C GLU A 18 18.02 16.12 7.52
N LYS A 19 18.91 16.09 6.52
CA LYS A 19 19.96 17.09 6.34
C LYS A 19 19.45 18.43 5.83
N THR A 20 18.33 18.42 5.10
CA THR A 20 17.85 19.61 4.38
C THR A 20 16.65 20.31 5.02
N VAL A 21 16.01 19.69 5.99
CA VAL A 21 14.80 20.24 6.64
C VAL A 21 14.99 21.65 7.19
N GLU A 22 16.18 21.97 7.71
CA GLU A 22 16.50 23.30 8.22
C GLU A 22 17.40 24.09 7.27
N THR A 23 18.26 23.43 6.49
CA THR A 23 19.30 24.06 5.69
C THR A 23 18.87 24.38 4.26
N ASN A 24 17.96 23.57 3.70
CA ASN A 24 17.43 23.76 2.35
C ASN A 24 15.96 23.32 2.26
N PRO A 25 15.02 24.14 2.77
CA PRO A 25 13.61 23.81 2.84
C PRO A 25 12.98 23.39 1.51
N ALA A 26 13.38 24.01 0.40
CA ALA A 26 12.84 23.67 -0.91
C ALA A 26 13.25 22.28 -1.39
N LEU A 27 14.51 21.89 -1.19
CA LEU A 27 15.00 20.54 -1.49
C LEU A 27 14.35 19.50 -0.57
N CYS A 28 14.17 19.82 0.71
CA CYS A 28 13.46 18.95 1.64
C CYS A 28 12.05 18.62 1.15
N ILE A 29 11.25 19.64 0.78
CA ILE A 29 9.88 19.44 0.29
C ILE A 29 9.84 18.58 -0.98
N GLU A 30 10.77 18.81 -1.91
CA GLU A 30 10.88 18.01 -3.13
C GLU A 30 11.20 16.55 -2.81
N THR A 31 12.19 16.33 -1.95
CA THR A 31 12.62 14.97 -1.56
C THR A 31 11.51 14.25 -0.79
N CYS A 32 10.74 14.97 0.06
CA CYS A 32 9.57 14.42 0.75
C CYS A 32 8.54 13.86 -0.23
N LYS A 33 8.19 14.64 -1.26
CA LYS A 33 7.25 14.20 -2.30
C LYS A 33 7.80 13.00 -3.06
N SER A 34 9.07 13.06 -3.52
CA SER A 34 9.74 11.99 -4.25
C SER A 34 9.80 10.69 -3.44
N LEU A 35 10.01 10.77 -2.13
CA LEU A 35 10.00 9.59 -1.25
C LEU A 35 8.65 8.89 -1.25
N VAL A 36 7.55 9.62 -1.05
CA VAL A 36 6.20 9.03 -1.08
C VAL A 36 5.87 8.45 -2.45
N GLU A 37 6.21 9.14 -3.54
CA GLU A 37 6.05 8.61 -4.90
C GLU A 37 6.82 7.30 -5.10
N SER A 38 8.07 7.23 -4.64
CA SER A 38 8.90 6.03 -4.74
C SER A 38 8.34 4.87 -3.94
N ILE A 39 7.84 5.12 -2.73
CA ILE A 39 7.16 4.11 -1.90
C ILE A 39 5.94 3.56 -2.64
N CYS A 40 5.07 4.44 -3.14
CA CYS A 40 3.86 4.05 -3.86
C CYS A 40 4.17 3.22 -5.11
N LYS A 41 5.09 3.68 -5.96
CA LYS A 41 5.51 2.97 -7.16
C LYS A 41 6.10 1.60 -6.85
N THR A 42 6.96 1.51 -5.83
CA THR A 42 7.54 0.23 -5.40
C THR A 42 6.47 -0.77 -4.98
N ILE A 43 5.49 -0.31 -4.20
CA ILE A 43 4.38 -1.16 -3.75
C ILE A 43 3.54 -1.65 -4.93
N LEU A 44 3.14 -0.75 -5.83
CA LEU A 44 2.33 -1.10 -7.01
C LEU A 44 3.07 -2.08 -7.93
N THR A 45 4.37 -1.85 -8.18
CA THR A 45 5.22 -2.77 -8.95
C THR A 45 5.28 -4.15 -8.30
N ASN A 46 5.48 -4.23 -6.98
CA ASN A 46 5.52 -5.51 -6.26
C ASN A 46 4.17 -6.24 -6.25
N GLN A 47 3.07 -5.51 -6.41
CA GLN A 47 1.72 -6.07 -6.55
C GLN A 47 1.35 -6.37 -8.01
N ASN A 48 2.29 -6.22 -8.96
CA ASN A 48 2.06 -6.35 -10.40
C ASN A 48 0.94 -5.46 -10.93
N ILE A 49 0.77 -4.27 -10.33
CA ILE A 49 -0.21 -3.27 -10.75
C ILE A 49 0.49 -2.23 -11.62
N GLU A 50 0.00 -2.06 -12.85
CA GLU A 50 0.48 -0.99 -13.73
C GLU A 50 0.18 0.38 -13.13
N HIS A 51 1.16 1.27 -13.18
CA HIS A 51 1.04 2.65 -12.73
C HIS A 51 1.68 3.61 -13.74
N ASP A 52 1.12 4.81 -13.83
CA ASP A 52 1.70 5.87 -14.65
C ASP A 52 2.93 6.47 -13.95
N ASN A 53 4.08 6.41 -14.60
CA ASN A 53 5.33 6.99 -14.09
C ASN A 53 5.29 8.52 -14.02
N TYR A 54 4.41 9.16 -14.78
CA TYR A 54 4.24 10.61 -14.87
C TYR A 54 2.89 11.08 -14.33
N GLY A 55 2.13 10.18 -13.72
CA GLY A 55 0.82 10.44 -13.15
C GLY A 55 0.83 11.45 -12.02
N GLN A 56 -0.35 12.00 -11.73
CA GLN A 56 -0.50 12.95 -10.63
C GLN A 56 -0.24 12.24 -9.28
N PHE A 57 0.51 12.91 -8.40
CA PHE A 57 0.86 12.44 -7.06
C PHE A 57 -0.34 11.89 -6.28
N GLN A 58 -1.44 12.64 -6.25
CA GLN A 58 -2.66 12.23 -5.54
C GLN A 58 -3.30 10.97 -6.13
N ALA A 59 -3.27 10.80 -7.45
CA ALA A 59 -3.79 9.62 -8.13
C ALA A 59 -2.95 8.38 -7.79
N LEU A 60 -1.62 8.53 -7.76
CA LEU A 60 -0.69 7.48 -7.38
C LEU A 60 -0.92 7.01 -5.94
N VAL A 61 -1.00 7.94 -4.98
CA VAL A 61 -1.29 7.61 -3.57
C VAL A 61 -2.64 6.92 -3.45
N LYS A 62 -3.69 7.44 -4.11
CA LYS A 62 -5.03 6.82 -4.11
C LYS A 62 -4.99 5.39 -4.66
N GLN A 63 -4.31 5.16 -5.78
CA GLN A 63 -4.18 3.82 -6.37
C GLN A 63 -3.51 2.84 -5.41
N THR A 64 -2.40 3.28 -4.76
CA THR A 64 -1.68 2.48 -3.78
C THR A 64 -2.56 2.11 -2.59
N ILE A 65 -3.27 3.07 -2.01
CA ILE A 65 -4.15 2.81 -0.87
C ILE A 65 -5.30 1.87 -1.25
N ASN A 66 -5.92 2.07 -2.40
CA ASN A 66 -7.00 1.21 -2.86
C ASN A 66 -6.56 -0.24 -3.08
N CYS A 67 -5.29 -0.48 -3.47
CA CYS A 67 -4.78 -1.83 -3.61
C CYS A 67 -4.39 -2.47 -2.27
N LEU A 68 -4.07 -1.67 -1.26
CA LEU A 68 -3.64 -2.15 0.05
C LEU A 68 -4.80 -2.45 0.99
N ILE A 69 -5.82 -1.57 1.02
CA ILE A 69 -6.94 -1.68 1.95
C ILE A 69 -7.94 -2.69 1.41
N ASP A 70 -8.27 -3.69 2.23
CA ASP A 70 -9.25 -4.71 1.90
C ASP A 70 -10.63 -4.09 1.68
N ALA A 71 -11.41 -4.66 0.74
CA ALA A 71 -12.78 -4.23 0.45
C ALA A 71 -13.71 -4.33 1.68
N ASN A 72 -13.42 -5.27 2.56
CA ASN A 72 -14.22 -5.58 3.75
C ASN A 72 -13.71 -4.88 5.03
N GLU A 73 -12.68 -4.01 4.92
CA GLU A 73 -12.17 -3.34 6.10
C GLU A 73 -13.18 -2.33 6.65
N CYS A 74 -13.39 -2.39 7.96
CA CYS A 74 -14.17 -1.39 8.66
C CYS A 74 -13.49 -0.03 8.50
N TYR A 75 -14.25 1.00 8.14
CA TYR A 75 -13.74 2.37 7.87
C TYR A 75 -12.89 2.52 6.60
N LYS A 76 -12.96 1.59 5.63
CA LYS A 76 -12.21 1.69 4.38
C LYS A 76 -12.36 3.04 3.70
N ASP A 77 -13.60 3.48 3.50
CA ASP A 77 -13.88 4.73 2.79
C ASP A 77 -13.37 5.95 3.54
N ASP A 78 -13.55 5.97 4.87
CA ASP A 78 -13.03 7.05 5.73
C ASP A 78 -11.50 7.08 5.73
N LEU A 79 -10.85 5.92 5.76
CA LEU A 79 -9.41 5.79 5.72
C LEU A 79 -8.85 6.24 4.37
N CYS A 80 -9.46 5.82 3.27
CA CYS A 80 -9.10 6.27 1.93
C CYS A 80 -9.26 7.79 1.80
N GLU A 81 -10.34 8.36 2.34
CA GLU A 81 -10.58 9.81 2.34
C GLU A 81 -9.53 10.56 3.17
N LEU A 82 -9.20 10.06 4.37
CA LEU A 82 -8.18 10.63 5.23
C LEU A 82 -6.82 10.68 4.51
N VAL A 83 -6.38 9.57 3.95
CA VAL A 83 -5.10 9.50 3.22
C VAL A 83 -5.10 10.43 2.01
N ARG A 84 -6.22 10.52 1.27
CA ARG A 84 -6.38 11.44 0.15
C ARG A 84 -6.23 12.91 0.58
N ARG A 85 -6.77 13.29 1.73
CA ARG A 85 -6.62 14.65 2.28
C ARG A 85 -5.19 14.95 2.66
N ILE A 86 -4.49 14.01 3.29
CA ILE A 86 -3.06 14.16 3.62
C ILE A 86 -2.22 14.30 2.35
N ALA A 87 -2.46 13.48 1.34
CA ALA A 87 -1.79 13.58 0.05
C ALA A 87 -2.04 14.94 -0.64
N SER A 88 -3.25 15.50 -0.49
CA SER A 88 -3.57 16.84 -1.01
C SER A 88 -2.76 17.94 -0.33
N VAL A 89 -2.50 17.83 0.97
CA VAL A 89 -1.62 18.78 1.68
C VAL A 89 -0.18 18.67 1.16
N SER A 90 0.34 17.47 0.98
CA SER A 90 1.69 17.23 0.42
C SER A 90 1.82 17.84 -0.98
N GLN A 91 0.82 17.64 -1.83
CA GLN A 91 0.78 18.24 -3.17
C GLN A 91 0.78 19.77 -3.10
N LYS A 92 0.00 20.36 -2.18
CA LYS A 92 -0.06 21.82 -2.02
C LYS A 92 1.27 22.42 -1.54
N LEU A 93 1.98 21.72 -0.67
CA LEU A 93 3.33 22.14 -0.24
C LEU A 93 4.32 22.15 -1.43
N ALA A 94 4.25 21.12 -2.30
CA ALA A 94 5.07 21.08 -3.50
C ALA A 94 4.71 22.22 -4.50
N GLU A 95 3.44 22.57 -4.63
CA GLU A 95 3.00 23.72 -5.45
C GLU A 95 3.51 25.06 -4.91
N ILE A 96 3.42 25.28 -3.59
CA ILE A 96 3.96 26.47 -2.93
C ILE A 96 5.47 26.57 -3.17
N ARG A 97 6.19 25.45 -3.03
CA ARG A 97 7.62 25.39 -3.32
C ARG A 97 7.92 25.76 -4.77
N ASN A 98 7.12 25.31 -5.74
CA ASN A 98 7.30 25.65 -7.14
C ASN A 98 7.10 27.15 -7.41
N ILE A 99 6.16 27.81 -6.73
CA ILE A 99 5.93 29.25 -6.80
C ILE A 99 7.14 30.01 -6.24
N SER A 100 7.77 29.47 -5.20
CA SER A 100 8.98 30.05 -4.60
C SER A 100 10.25 29.89 -5.47
N GLY A 101 10.15 29.25 -6.64
CA GLY A 101 11.12 29.36 -7.73
C GLY A 101 12.48 28.68 -7.53
N PHE A 102 12.60 27.72 -6.62
CA PHE A 102 13.88 27.02 -6.40
C PHE A 102 14.20 26.06 -7.56
N ALA A 103 15.39 26.21 -8.12
CA ALA A 103 16.09 25.31 -9.05
C ALA A 103 15.57 25.16 -10.49
N SER A 104 14.34 25.52 -10.83
CA SER A 104 13.82 25.38 -12.21
C SER A 104 14.03 26.61 -13.09
N HIS A 105 14.22 27.80 -12.50
CA HIS A 105 14.49 29.05 -13.20
C HIS A 105 15.44 29.94 -12.39
N GLY A 106 16.27 30.76 -13.05
CA GLY A 106 17.16 31.70 -12.38
C GLY A 106 16.36 32.61 -11.44
N GLN A 107 16.86 32.81 -10.23
CA GLN A 107 16.17 33.59 -9.18
C GLN A 107 16.66 35.03 -9.20
N ASP A 108 15.73 35.95 -8.96
CA ASP A 108 16.03 37.35 -8.69
C ASP A 108 16.60 37.51 -7.26
N ILE A 109 17.38 38.59 -7.06
CA ILE A 109 17.96 38.94 -5.74
C ILE A 109 16.90 39.18 -4.65
N ASN A 110 15.66 39.45 -5.03
CA ASN A 110 14.52 39.65 -4.12
C ASN A 110 13.73 38.34 -3.84
N HIS A 111 14.27 37.20 -4.20
CA HIS A 111 13.59 35.93 -4.02
C HIS A 111 13.28 35.65 -2.54
N ILE A 112 12.03 35.34 -2.25
CA ILE A 112 11.61 34.90 -0.91
C ILE A 112 11.91 33.41 -0.76
N SER A 113 12.89 33.10 0.07
CA SER A 113 13.26 31.72 0.36
C SER A 113 12.12 30.98 1.08
N MET A 114 12.01 29.67 0.81
CA MET A 114 11.06 28.82 1.49
C MET A 114 11.32 28.79 2.99
N SER A 115 10.26 28.89 3.79
CA SER A 115 10.34 28.85 5.25
C SER A 115 10.67 27.43 5.76
N THR A 116 11.53 27.35 6.79
CA THR A 116 11.82 26.11 7.53
C THR A 116 10.57 25.50 8.18
N THR A 117 9.58 26.30 8.52
CA THR A 117 8.27 25.81 9.00
C THR A 117 7.56 24.96 7.96
N MET A 118 7.66 25.33 6.67
CA MET A 118 7.04 24.55 5.58
C MET A 118 7.77 23.23 5.31
N SER A 119 9.11 23.23 5.38
CA SER A 119 9.87 21.98 5.25
C SER A 119 9.64 21.04 6.42
N LEU A 120 9.55 21.56 7.64
CA LEU A 120 9.21 20.75 8.82
C LEU A 120 7.81 20.16 8.71
N LEU A 121 6.83 20.92 8.21
CA LEU A 121 5.48 20.42 7.95
C LEU A 121 5.51 19.29 6.90
N ALA A 122 6.22 19.50 5.79
CA ALA A 122 6.37 18.49 4.74
C ALA A 122 7.02 17.21 5.27
N TYR A 123 8.09 17.33 6.05
CA TYR A 123 8.77 16.22 6.70
C TYR A 123 7.80 15.39 7.58
N LYS A 124 7.07 16.05 8.49
CA LYS A 124 6.12 15.37 9.38
C LYS A 124 4.98 14.68 8.64
N ILE A 125 4.45 15.32 7.60
CA ILE A 125 3.40 14.72 6.77
C ILE A 125 3.94 13.51 6.01
N THR A 126 5.16 13.57 5.50
CA THR A 126 5.81 12.47 4.79
C THR A 126 6.08 11.29 5.72
N ASP A 127 6.52 11.55 6.94
CA ASP A 127 6.72 10.53 7.98
C ASP A 127 5.40 9.79 8.28
N VAL A 128 4.32 10.54 8.51
CA VAL A 128 2.99 9.97 8.76
C VAL A 128 2.48 9.20 7.54
N LEU A 129 2.50 9.80 6.35
CA LEU A 129 1.92 9.19 5.15
C LEU A 129 2.74 7.99 4.67
N GLY A 130 4.06 8.15 4.56
CA GLY A 130 4.97 7.09 4.13
C GLY A 130 5.01 5.94 5.13
N GLY A 131 5.12 6.25 6.41
CA GLY A 131 5.10 5.27 7.50
C GLY A 131 3.79 4.48 7.53
N PHE A 132 2.63 5.15 7.36
CA PHE A 132 1.34 4.48 7.28
C PHE A 132 1.26 3.52 6.08
N ILE A 133 1.65 3.98 4.89
CA ILE A 133 1.60 3.16 3.67
C ILE A 133 2.51 1.93 3.79
N ILE A 134 3.74 2.11 4.28
CA ILE A 134 4.69 1.01 4.49
C ILE A 134 4.17 0.03 5.55
N HIS A 135 3.70 0.54 6.68
CA HIS A 135 3.15 -0.29 7.75
C HIS A 135 1.98 -1.13 7.26
N TYR A 136 1.07 -0.49 6.52
CA TYR A 136 -0.08 -1.18 5.94
C TYR A 136 0.34 -2.26 4.94
N TYR A 137 1.29 -1.93 4.06
CA TYR A 137 1.86 -2.87 3.09
C TYR A 137 2.49 -4.09 3.77
N ILE A 138 3.37 -3.89 4.76
CA ILE A 138 4.04 -5.00 5.46
C ILE A 138 3.03 -5.91 6.16
N ASN A 139 2.01 -5.35 6.80
CA ASN A 139 1.04 -6.13 7.57
C ASN A 139 0.01 -6.85 6.70
N HIS A 140 -0.28 -6.34 5.50
CA HIS A 140 -1.29 -6.92 4.60
C HIS A 140 -0.68 -7.67 3.42
N ALA A 141 0.46 -7.24 2.86
CA ALA A 141 1.16 -7.97 1.82
C ALA A 141 1.71 -9.31 2.33
N SER A 142 2.26 -9.33 3.54
CA SER A 142 2.79 -10.58 4.12
C SER A 142 1.70 -11.64 4.35
N LYS A 143 0.44 -11.24 4.50
CA LYS A 143 -0.69 -12.18 4.57
C LYS A 143 -1.12 -12.69 3.19
N ARG A 144 -0.90 -11.91 2.13
CA ARG A 144 -1.26 -12.28 0.75
C ARG A 144 -0.15 -13.05 0.02
N ASP A 145 1.11 -12.82 0.40
CA ASP A 145 2.29 -13.45 -0.23
C ASP A 145 2.84 -14.66 0.52
N SER A 146 2.39 -14.95 1.74
CA SER A 146 2.74 -16.20 2.37
C SER A 146 2.14 -17.34 1.52
N ARG A 147 3.01 -18.21 0.99
CA ARG A 147 2.55 -19.42 0.32
C ARG A 147 1.67 -20.18 1.29
N ILE A 148 0.39 -20.28 0.96
CA ILE A 148 -0.55 -21.06 1.73
C ILE A 148 -0.16 -22.53 1.53
N HIS A 149 0.12 -23.25 2.62
CA HIS A 149 0.34 -24.68 2.55
C HIS A 149 -1.00 -25.39 2.62
N TYR A 150 -1.22 -26.35 1.73
CA TYR A 150 -2.47 -27.08 1.64
C TYR A 150 -2.87 -27.72 2.97
N GLU A 151 -1.86 -28.22 3.69
CA GLU A 151 -2.01 -28.89 4.98
C GLU A 151 -2.50 -27.96 6.10
N ASP A 152 -2.28 -26.65 5.97
CA ASP A 152 -2.71 -25.64 6.95
C ASP A 152 -4.17 -25.19 6.75
N CYS A 153 -4.83 -25.66 5.67
CA CYS A 153 -6.16 -25.23 5.26
C CYS A 153 -7.22 -26.33 5.40
N GLN A 154 -7.09 -27.25 6.35
CA GLN A 154 -7.92 -28.46 6.44
C GLN A 154 -9.43 -28.15 6.47
N GLU A 155 -9.88 -27.24 7.35
CA GLU A 155 -11.31 -26.89 7.47
C GLU A 155 -11.89 -26.36 6.14
N PHE A 156 -11.12 -25.54 5.45
CA PHE A 156 -11.50 -25.04 4.13
C PHE A 156 -11.52 -26.15 3.09
N ASN A 157 -10.51 -27.01 3.06
CA ASN A 157 -10.38 -28.08 2.09
C ASN A 157 -11.54 -29.07 2.20
N GLU A 158 -11.89 -29.46 3.42
CA GLU A 158 -13.02 -30.36 3.70
C GLU A 158 -14.35 -29.75 3.21
N LEU A 159 -14.60 -28.50 3.57
CA LEU A 159 -15.80 -27.78 3.13
C LEU A 159 -15.87 -27.63 1.62
N PHE A 160 -14.75 -27.27 0.99
CA PHE A 160 -14.67 -27.12 -0.47
C PHE A 160 -14.91 -28.43 -1.21
N ASP A 161 -14.36 -29.55 -0.71
CA ASP A 161 -14.55 -30.87 -1.29
C ASP A 161 -15.99 -31.38 -1.13
N GLU A 162 -16.67 -31.06 -0.02
CA GLU A 162 -18.09 -31.36 0.18
C GLU A 162 -18.98 -30.58 -0.79
N GLU A 163 -18.69 -29.30 -1.02
CA GLU A 163 -19.47 -28.43 -1.93
C GLU A 163 -19.17 -28.71 -3.41
N ASN A 164 -17.99 -29.24 -3.73
CA ASN A 164 -17.51 -29.47 -5.10
C ASN A 164 -17.05 -30.92 -5.32
N PRO A 165 -17.97 -31.92 -5.25
CA PRO A 165 -17.59 -33.31 -5.43
C PRO A 165 -17.00 -33.55 -6.82
N LEU A 166 -15.76 -34.04 -6.88
CA LEU A 166 -15.05 -34.34 -8.13
C LEU A 166 -14.96 -35.85 -8.32
N GLU A 167 -15.69 -36.39 -9.28
CA GLU A 167 -15.64 -37.81 -9.63
C GLU A 167 -15.04 -37.97 -11.03
N LEU A 168 -14.01 -38.83 -11.11
CA LEU A 168 -13.34 -39.18 -12.37
C LEU A 168 -13.16 -40.69 -12.46
N GLY A 169 -13.80 -41.31 -13.45
CA GLY A 169 -13.67 -42.74 -13.71
C GLY A 169 -14.18 -43.61 -12.56
N GLY A 170 -15.16 -43.20 -11.76
CA GLY A 170 -15.68 -43.91 -10.59
C GLY A 170 -14.84 -43.73 -9.33
N VAL A 171 -13.87 -42.81 -9.32
CA VAL A 171 -13.06 -42.47 -8.15
C VAL A 171 -13.38 -41.06 -7.72
N ILE A 172 -13.66 -40.85 -6.42
CA ILE A 172 -13.84 -39.53 -5.83
C ILE A 172 -12.46 -38.95 -5.54
N LEU A 173 -12.19 -37.78 -6.10
CA LEU A 173 -10.94 -37.01 -5.93
C LEU A 173 -11.19 -35.78 -5.08
N SER A 174 -10.16 -35.33 -4.35
CA SER A 174 -10.22 -34.05 -3.65
C SER A 174 -10.17 -32.90 -4.66
N ALA A 175 -11.25 -32.15 -4.77
CA ALA A 175 -11.38 -31.00 -5.64
C ALA A 175 -10.46 -29.86 -5.17
N SER A 176 -10.32 -29.67 -3.86
CA SER A 176 -9.43 -28.69 -3.25
C SER A 176 -7.97 -28.98 -3.56
N GLU A 177 -7.54 -30.24 -3.50
CA GLU A 177 -6.17 -30.64 -3.83
C GLU A 177 -5.90 -30.48 -5.33
N ALA A 178 -6.86 -30.86 -6.17
CA ALA A 178 -6.77 -30.68 -7.60
C ALA A 178 -6.63 -29.20 -7.96
N LEU A 179 -7.44 -28.33 -7.37
CA LEU A 179 -7.36 -26.88 -7.56
C LEU A 179 -6.02 -26.31 -7.07
N TYR A 180 -5.58 -26.71 -5.87
CA TYR A 180 -4.30 -26.28 -5.31
C TYR A 180 -3.09 -26.61 -6.20
N LYS A 181 -3.11 -27.81 -6.82
CA LYS A 181 -2.02 -28.27 -7.69
C LYS A 181 -2.07 -27.70 -9.11
N GLN A 182 -3.26 -27.48 -9.67
CA GLN A 182 -3.45 -27.06 -11.05
C GLN A 182 -3.51 -25.54 -11.19
N ASP A 183 -4.18 -24.84 -10.26
CA ASP A 183 -4.32 -23.40 -10.26
C ASP A 183 -4.26 -22.86 -8.81
N TYR A 184 -3.03 -22.74 -8.32
CA TYR A 184 -2.78 -22.22 -6.97
C TYR A 184 -3.36 -20.80 -6.77
N GLN A 185 -3.40 -19.98 -7.81
CA GLN A 185 -3.93 -18.62 -7.68
C GLN A 185 -5.45 -18.65 -7.46
N ALA A 186 -6.17 -19.45 -8.19
CA ALA A 186 -7.61 -19.65 -7.99
C ALA A 186 -7.91 -20.23 -6.61
N TYR A 187 -7.13 -21.24 -6.16
CA TYR A 187 -7.25 -21.79 -4.81
C TYR A 187 -7.08 -20.70 -3.74
N LYS A 188 -6.05 -19.88 -3.87
CA LYS A 188 -5.73 -18.78 -2.94
C LYS A 188 -6.86 -17.76 -2.86
N GLU A 189 -7.44 -17.37 -3.99
CA GLU A 189 -8.56 -16.40 -4.04
C GLU A 189 -9.81 -16.93 -3.35
N ILE A 190 -10.16 -18.20 -3.59
CA ILE A 190 -11.33 -18.84 -2.97
C ILE A 190 -11.10 -18.99 -1.46
N TYR A 191 -9.90 -19.40 -1.04
CA TYR A 191 -9.54 -19.51 0.38
C TYR A 191 -9.66 -18.17 1.11
N PHE A 192 -9.19 -17.08 0.54
CA PHE A 192 -9.35 -15.76 1.15
C PHE A 192 -10.81 -15.32 1.21
N SER A 193 -11.62 -15.61 0.20
CA SER A 193 -13.06 -15.36 0.23
C SER A 193 -13.75 -16.12 1.36
N TYR A 194 -13.35 -17.36 1.61
CA TYR A 194 -13.82 -18.16 2.73
C TYR A 194 -13.47 -17.51 4.08
N LEU A 195 -12.21 -17.09 4.28
CA LEU A 195 -11.77 -16.41 5.50
C LEU A 195 -12.53 -15.10 5.75
N ASP A 196 -12.79 -14.34 4.70
CA ASP A 196 -13.56 -13.09 4.77
C ASP A 196 -15.01 -13.34 5.21
N ASN A 197 -15.61 -14.43 4.75
CA ASN A 197 -16.97 -14.82 5.15
C ASN A 197 -17.00 -15.26 6.63
N LEU A 198 -16.05 -16.06 7.07
CA LEU A 198 -15.92 -16.42 8.48
C LEU A 198 -15.74 -15.20 9.40
N ALA A 199 -14.96 -14.21 8.96
CA ALA A 199 -14.77 -12.98 9.71
C ALA A 199 -16.07 -12.15 9.84
N LYS A 200 -16.90 -12.14 8.79
CA LYS A 200 -18.22 -11.50 8.81
C LYS A 200 -19.16 -12.20 9.78
N GLU A 201 -19.24 -13.53 9.74
CA GLU A 201 -20.08 -14.32 10.62
C GLU A 201 -19.71 -14.12 12.09
N ARG A 202 -18.42 -14.11 12.43
CA ARG A 202 -17.94 -13.83 13.79
C ARG A 202 -18.31 -12.43 14.28
N LYS A 203 -18.28 -11.41 13.41
CA LYS A 203 -18.75 -10.06 13.75
C LYS A 203 -20.26 -10.04 14.06
N TYR A 204 -21.09 -10.74 13.30
CA TYR A 204 -22.54 -10.80 13.56
C TYR A 204 -22.89 -11.46 14.89
N VAL A 205 -22.09 -12.43 15.36
CA VAL A 205 -22.29 -13.11 16.65
C VAL A 205 -21.96 -12.19 17.84
N ILE A 206 -20.96 -11.32 17.70
CA ILE A 206 -20.54 -10.38 18.77
C ILE A 206 -21.54 -9.25 18.97
N TYR A 207 -22.23 -8.80 17.91
CA TYR A 207 -23.23 -7.72 18.00
C TYR A 207 -24.62 -8.18 18.46
N ARG A 208 -24.84 -9.49 18.64
CA ARG A 208 -26.12 -10.07 19.14
C ARG A 208 -26.09 -10.48 20.62
N ARG A 209 -25.00 -10.24 21.32
CA ARG A 209 -24.90 -10.37 22.78
C ARG A 209 -24.79 -8.98 23.43
#